data_5dc2147725c0ab438e63165da93eb077
#
_entry.id   5dc2147725c0ab438e63165da93eb077
#
_cell.length_a   1.000
_cell.length_b   1.000
_cell.length_c   1.000
_cell.angle_alpha   90.00
_cell.angle_beta   90.00
_cell.angle_gamma   90.00
#
_symmetry.space_group_name_H-M   'P 1'
#
loop_
_entity.id
_entity.type
_entity.pdbx_description
1 polymer ?
#
loop_
_entity_poly.entity_id
_entity_poly.type
_entity_poly.pdbx_seq_one_letter_code
_entity_poly.pdbx_strand_id
1 'polypeptide(L)'
;KWEGKMTQGLTGAVIDVSYEWKLTSGGNTITETLVEDGVEMLTTYSDDNGELVVKHYCALGTQPVFSVSSVSDTELALALDESANDLHAEHESFVTSMKWTMQDDDKNAMLFTNTIMLDGELTENSAQLTRVE
;
A
#
# COMPACT_ATOMS: atom_id res chain seq x y z
N LYS A 1 1.59 -15.26 1.19
CA LYS A 1 2.63 -14.33 0.74
C LYS A 1 2.48 -14.07 -0.74
N TRP A 2 2.75 -12.85 -1.15
CA TRP A 2 2.68 -12.41 -2.54
C TRP A 2 4.01 -11.81 -2.96
N GLU A 3 4.44 -12.10 -4.17
CA GLU A 3 5.71 -11.61 -4.71
C GLU A 3 5.54 -11.10 -6.13
N GLY A 4 6.40 -10.18 -6.53
CA GLY A 4 6.41 -9.67 -7.89
C GLY A 4 7.46 -8.62 -8.14
N LYS A 5 7.25 -7.90 -9.23
CA LYS A 5 8.11 -6.81 -9.67
C LYS A 5 7.30 -5.52 -9.69
N MET A 6 7.87 -4.48 -9.12
CA MET A 6 7.28 -3.15 -9.16
C MET A 6 8.04 -2.27 -10.13
N THR A 7 7.30 -1.61 -11.01
CA THR A 7 7.85 -0.59 -11.90
C THR A 7 7.62 0.77 -11.24
N GLN A 8 8.69 1.49 -11.00
CA GLN A 8 8.63 2.84 -10.40
C GLN A 8 8.40 3.87 -11.49
N GLY A 9 7.34 4.66 -11.34
CA GLY A 9 6.93 5.63 -12.37
C GLY A 9 7.93 6.76 -12.58
N LEU A 10 8.61 7.19 -11.52
CA LEU A 10 9.55 8.31 -11.61
C LEU A 10 10.81 7.98 -12.42
N THR A 11 11.35 6.78 -12.25
CA THR A 11 12.64 6.40 -12.82
C THR A 11 12.53 5.31 -13.88
N GLY A 12 11.41 4.60 -13.94
CA GLY A 12 11.25 3.41 -14.77
C GLY A 12 11.98 2.18 -14.21
N ALA A 13 12.57 2.29 -13.03
CA ALA A 13 13.28 1.18 -12.41
C ALA A 13 12.30 0.06 -12.02
N VAL A 14 12.78 -1.19 -12.15
CA VAL A 14 12.00 -2.37 -11.74
C VAL A 14 12.69 -2.98 -10.52
N ILE A 15 11.92 -3.12 -9.44
CA ILE A 15 12.44 -3.65 -8.18
C ILE A 15 11.66 -4.88 -7.74
N ASP A 16 12.28 -5.73 -6.94
CA ASP A 16 11.60 -6.87 -6.33
C ASP A 16 10.76 -6.42 -5.15
N VAL A 17 9.53 -6.95 -5.06
CA VAL A 17 8.62 -6.65 -3.96
C VAL A 17 7.98 -7.92 -3.42
N SER A 18 7.66 -7.91 -2.14
CA SER A 18 6.88 -8.97 -1.51
C SER A 18 5.97 -8.40 -0.44
N TYR A 19 4.83 -9.08 -0.22
CA TYR A 19 3.82 -8.68 0.76
C TYR A 19 3.35 -9.90 1.51
N GLU A 20 3.24 -9.79 2.83
CA GLU A 20 2.73 -10.86 3.67
C GLU A 20 1.75 -10.27 4.68
N TRP A 21 0.53 -10.79 4.70
CA TRP A 21 -0.52 -10.32 5.60
C TRP A 21 -0.76 -11.31 6.72
N LYS A 22 -0.94 -10.79 7.94
CA LYS A 22 -1.18 -11.58 9.13
C LYS A 22 -2.29 -10.96 9.97
N LEU A 23 -3.27 -11.79 10.34
CA LEU A 23 -4.33 -11.38 11.25
C LEU A 23 -3.80 -11.37 12.68
N THR A 24 -4.11 -10.33 13.45
CA THR A 24 -3.64 -10.14 14.80
C THR A 24 -4.68 -9.41 15.66
N SER A 25 -4.37 -9.15 16.91
CA SER A 25 -5.19 -8.35 17.84
C SER A 25 -6.62 -8.86 17.97
N GLY A 26 -6.76 -10.19 18.08
CA GLY A 26 -8.08 -10.83 18.24
C GLY A 26 -8.94 -10.77 16.99
N GLY A 27 -8.35 -10.58 15.82
CA GLY A 27 -9.07 -10.51 14.55
C GLY A 27 -9.46 -9.10 14.13
N ASN A 28 -9.02 -8.09 14.85
CA ASN A 28 -9.41 -6.70 14.59
C ASN A 28 -8.38 -5.95 13.73
N THR A 29 -7.18 -6.50 13.57
CA THR A 29 -6.11 -5.83 12.81
C THR A 29 -5.40 -6.84 11.91
N ILE A 30 -5.06 -6.39 10.71
CA ILE A 30 -4.18 -7.13 9.80
C ILE A 30 -2.87 -6.35 9.71
N THR A 31 -1.74 -7.03 9.89
CA THR A 31 -0.44 -6.44 9.62
C THR A 31 0.02 -6.88 8.24
N GLU A 32 0.60 -5.95 7.50
CA GLU A 32 1.21 -6.20 6.20
C GLU A 32 2.70 -5.93 6.33
N THR A 33 3.50 -6.96 6.20
CA THR A 33 4.95 -6.81 6.07
C THR A 33 5.26 -6.75 4.58
N LEU A 34 5.81 -5.63 4.13
CA LEU A 34 6.19 -5.48 2.73
C LEU A 34 7.68 -5.23 2.62
N VAL A 35 8.27 -5.77 1.57
CA VAL A 35 9.70 -5.60 1.28
C VAL A 35 9.81 -5.08 -0.14
N GLU A 36 10.43 -3.92 -0.31
CA GLU A 36 10.68 -3.29 -1.60
C GLU A 36 12.16 -3.07 -1.76
N ASP A 37 12.75 -3.72 -2.75
CA ASP A 37 14.18 -3.66 -3.03
C ASP A 37 15.03 -3.92 -1.76
N GLY A 38 14.61 -4.93 -0.99
CA GLY A 38 15.29 -5.33 0.26
C GLY A 38 14.95 -4.49 1.48
N VAL A 39 14.13 -3.45 1.36
CA VAL A 39 13.74 -2.59 2.48
C VAL A 39 12.40 -3.05 3.03
N GLU A 40 12.39 -3.44 4.30
CA GLU A 40 11.17 -3.89 4.98
C GLU A 40 10.39 -2.71 5.54
N MET A 41 9.07 -2.73 5.33
CA MET A 41 8.14 -1.73 5.85
C MET A 41 6.91 -2.43 6.42
N LEU A 42 6.04 -1.65 7.06
CA LEU A 42 4.84 -2.16 7.71
C LEU A 42 3.63 -1.32 7.34
N THR A 43 2.51 -1.98 7.09
CA THR A 43 1.20 -1.32 6.98
C THR A 43 0.24 -2.03 7.91
N THR A 44 -0.61 -1.30 8.62
CA THR A 44 -1.64 -1.88 9.47
C THR A 44 -3.02 -1.53 8.93
N TYR A 45 -3.92 -2.51 8.97
CA TYR A 45 -5.31 -2.38 8.56
C TYR A 45 -6.16 -2.71 9.77
N SER A 46 -6.84 -1.72 10.34
CA SER A 46 -7.58 -1.89 11.59
C SER A 46 -9.04 -1.51 11.45
N ASP A 47 -9.90 -2.24 12.18
CA ASP A 47 -11.30 -1.88 12.33
C ASP A 47 -11.41 -0.91 13.50
N ASP A 48 -11.82 0.32 13.21
CA ASP A 48 -12.06 1.37 14.20
C ASP A 48 -13.54 1.74 14.16
N ASN A 49 -14.32 1.13 15.05
CA ASN A 49 -15.77 1.33 15.14
C ASN A 49 -16.50 1.08 13.82
N GLY A 50 -16.11 0.03 13.09
CA GLY A 50 -16.72 -0.35 11.82
C GLY A 50 -16.12 0.36 10.60
N GLU A 51 -15.13 1.23 10.79
CA GLU A 51 -14.42 1.87 9.70
C GLU A 51 -13.02 1.29 9.56
N LEU A 52 -12.61 1.01 8.33
CA LEU A 52 -11.26 0.53 8.05
C LEU A 52 -10.29 1.72 8.09
N VAL A 53 -9.32 1.65 8.98
CA VAL A 53 -8.23 2.63 9.08
C VAL A 53 -6.94 1.94 8.68
N VAL A 54 -6.22 2.53 7.73
CA VAL A 54 -4.98 1.97 7.21
C VAL A 54 -3.85 2.95 7.51
N LYS A 55 -2.77 2.45 8.12
CA LYS A 55 -1.59 3.27 8.42
C LYS A 55 -0.36 2.60 7.85
N HIS A 56 0.36 3.33 7.01
CA HIS A 56 1.58 2.84 6.38
C HIS A 56 2.81 3.48 7.05
N TYR A 57 3.72 2.64 7.50
CA TYR A 57 4.97 3.06 8.13
C TYR A 57 6.05 3.01 7.06
N CYS A 58 6.31 4.16 6.45
CA CYS A 58 7.09 4.27 5.23
C CYS A 58 8.59 4.43 5.52
N ALA A 59 9.42 3.83 4.65
CA ALA A 59 10.86 4.02 4.70
C ALA A 59 11.29 5.47 4.41
N LEU A 60 10.38 6.28 3.85
CA LEU A 60 10.60 7.71 3.61
C LEU A 60 10.51 8.56 4.90
N GLY A 61 10.20 7.93 6.03
CA GLY A 61 10.16 8.59 7.34
C GLY A 61 8.81 9.15 7.73
N THR A 62 7.77 8.90 6.94
CA THR A 62 6.40 9.36 7.20
C THR A 62 5.48 8.18 7.49
N GLN A 63 4.35 8.42 8.16
CA GLN A 63 3.36 7.39 8.49
C GLN A 63 1.96 7.85 8.05
N PRO A 64 1.70 7.88 6.73
CA PRO A 64 0.40 8.33 6.24
C PRO A 64 -0.74 7.39 6.65
N VAL A 65 -1.89 7.99 6.96
CA VAL A 65 -3.12 7.29 7.32
C VAL A 65 -4.09 7.40 6.16
N PHE A 66 -4.72 6.29 5.81
CA PHE A 66 -5.64 6.20 4.67
C PHE A 66 -7.02 5.78 5.11
N SER A 67 -8.02 6.20 4.34
CA SER A 67 -9.38 5.69 4.44
C SER A 67 -9.78 5.05 3.11
N VAL A 68 -10.88 4.28 3.12
CA VAL A 68 -11.37 3.62 1.91
C VAL A 68 -11.96 4.66 0.98
N SER A 69 -11.46 4.72 -0.26
CA SER A 69 -12.05 5.55 -1.31
C SER A 69 -13.06 4.75 -2.14
N SER A 70 -12.80 3.48 -2.39
CA SER A 70 -13.77 2.56 -2.99
C SER A 70 -13.44 1.13 -2.67
N VAL A 71 -14.44 0.26 -2.64
CA VAL A 71 -14.27 -1.17 -2.42
C VAL A 71 -15.30 -1.95 -3.20
N SER A 72 -14.87 -3.07 -3.79
CA SER A 72 -15.74 -4.03 -4.47
C SER A 72 -15.24 -5.44 -4.13
N ASP A 73 -15.84 -6.47 -4.74
CA ASP A 73 -15.43 -7.87 -4.52
C ASP A 73 -13.99 -8.14 -5.00
N THR A 74 -13.48 -7.33 -5.92
CA THR A 74 -12.16 -7.55 -6.53
C THR A 74 -11.18 -6.41 -6.32
N GLU A 75 -11.63 -5.28 -5.75
CA GLU A 75 -10.79 -4.09 -5.66
C GLU A 75 -10.93 -3.39 -4.31
N LEU A 76 -9.80 -2.97 -3.75
CA LEU A 76 -9.74 -2.10 -2.58
C LEU A 76 -8.89 -0.89 -2.95
N ALA A 77 -9.49 0.30 -2.92
CA ALA A 77 -8.78 1.55 -3.16
C ALA A 77 -8.79 2.40 -1.89
N LEU A 78 -7.63 2.91 -1.55
CA LEU A 78 -7.38 3.70 -0.34
C LEU A 78 -6.82 5.06 -0.75
N ALA A 79 -7.28 6.10 -0.08
CA ALA A 79 -6.79 7.46 -0.30
C ALA A 79 -6.36 8.08 1.03
N LEU A 80 -5.42 9.00 0.95
CA LEU A 80 -4.92 9.71 2.12
C LEU A 80 -6.08 10.40 2.83
N ASP A 81 -6.21 10.16 4.13
CA ASP A 81 -7.22 10.83 4.96
C ASP A 81 -6.64 12.13 5.46
N GLU A 82 -7.05 13.23 4.85
CA GLU A 82 -6.51 14.56 5.17
C GLU A 82 -6.80 14.98 6.60
N SER A 83 -7.89 14.51 7.19
CA SER A 83 -8.23 14.84 8.58
C SER A 83 -7.35 14.15 9.61
N ALA A 84 -6.70 13.04 9.23
CA ALA A 84 -5.86 12.23 10.10
C ALA A 84 -4.36 12.46 9.90
N ASN A 85 -3.98 13.33 8.95
CA ASN A 85 -2.58 13.55 8.58
C ASN A 85 -2.20 15.03 8.65
N ASP A 86 -0.92 15.27 8.93
CA ASP A 86 -0.30 16.60 8.84
C ASP A 86 0.98 16.44 8.03
N LEU A 87 0.82 16.22 6.72
CA LEU A 87 1.91 15.95 5.81
C LEU A 87 2.10 17.13 4.83
N HIS A 88 3.34 17.51 4.60
CA HIS A 88 3.69 18.68 3.82
C HIS A 88 4.57 18.29 2.63
N ALA A 89 4.02 18.38 1.42
CA ALA A 89 4.68 17.99 0.19
C ALA A 89 5.97 18.76 -0.10
N GLU A 90 6.10 19.97 0.43
CA GLU A 90 7.26 20.81 0.19
C GLU A 90 8.52 20.34 0.91
N HIS A 91 8.39 19.48 1.93
CA HIS A 91 9.57 18.96 2.65
C HIS A 91 9.42 17.51 3.14
N GLU A 92 8.31 16.84 2.80
CA GLU A 92 8.08 15.44 3.17
C GLU A 92 7.69 14.63 1.93
N SER A 93 8.06 13.35 1.93
CA SER A 93 7.66 12.39 0.91
C SER A 93 6.77 11.33 1.54
N PHE A 94 5.67 10.99 0.87
CA PHE A 94 4.68 10.07 1.45
C PHE A 94 3.78 9.47 0.37
N VAL A 95 3.27 8.28 0.67
CA VAL A 95 2.27 7.62 -0.19
C VAL A 95 0.95 8.35 -0.05
N THR A 96 0.29 8.64 -1.18
CA THR A 96 -0.98 9.37 -1.21
C THR A 96 -2.19 8.49 -1.54
N SER A 97 -1.97 7.34 -2.17
CA SER A 97 -3.03 6.38 -2.45
C SER A 97 -2.45 4.98 -2.66
N MET A 98 -3.29 3.97 -2.43
CA MET A 98 -2.96 2.57 -2.70
C MET A 98 -4.18 1.88 -3.28
N LYS A 99 -3.96 0.92 -4.18
CA LYS A 99 -5.03 0.18 -4.81
C LYS A 99 -4.62 -1.26 -5.06
N TRP A 100 -5.45 -2.18 -4.59
CA TRP A 100 -5.28 -3.61 -4.75
C TRP A 100 -6.39 -4.13 -5.65
N THR A 101 -6.04 -4.79 -6.75
CA THR A 101 -7.02 -5.34 -7.70
C THR A 101 -6.74 -6.81 -7.93
N MET A 102 -7.72 -7.67 -7.59
CA MET A 102 -7.63 -9.10 -7.88
C MET A 102 -7.93 -9.32 -9.36
N GLN A 103 -7.19 -10.22 -9.99
CA GLN A 103 -7.46 -10.62 -11.38
C GLN A 103 -8.73 -11.48 -11.43
N ASP A 104 -9.65 -11.16 -12.33
CA ASP A 104 -10.97 -11.80 -12.39
C ASP A 104 -10.90 -13.33 -12.53
N ASP A 105 -9.99 -13.82 -13.35
CA ASP A 105 -9.89 -15.25 -13.70
C ASP A 105 -8.80 -15.99 -12.92
N ASP A 106 -8.02 -15.29 -12.09
CA ASP A 106 -6.90 -15.91 -11.39
C ASP A 106 -6.78 -15.36 -9.97
N LYS A 107 -7.17 -16.19 -9.01
CA LYS A 107 -7.09 -15.85 -7.57
C LYS A 107 -5.67 -15.81 -7.05
N ASN A 108 -4.68 -16.19 -7.87
CA ASN A 108 -3.27 -16.17 -7.52
C ASN A 108 -2.52 -14.99 -8.15
N ALA A 109 -3.26 -14.07 -8.78
CA ALA A 109 -2.69 -12.88 -9.41
C ALA A 109 -3.39 -11.62 -8.92
N MET A 110 -2.61 -10.59 -8.65
CA MET A 110 -3.12 -9.33 -8.12
C MET A 110 -2.28 -8.17 -8.65
N LEU A 111 -2.95 -7.07 -8.98
CA LEU A 111 -2.28 -5.83 -9.35
C LEU A 111 -2.30 -4.88 -8.16
N PHE A 112 -1.14 -4.34 -7.82
CA PHE A 112 -1.01 -3.27 -6.83
C PHE A 112 -0.52 -2.00 -7.51
N THR A 113 -1.19 -0.88 -7.24
CA THR A 113 -0.72 0.43 -7.67
C THR A 113 -0.72 1.38 -6.48
N ASN A 114 0.19 2.33 -6.46
CA ASN A 114 0.18 3.40 -5.49
C ASN A 114 0.61 4.70 -6.14
N THR A 115 0.25 5.81 -5.51
CA THR A 115 0.78 7.12 -5.87
C THR A 115 1.58 7.65 -4.69
N ILE A 116 2.70 8.28 -4.99
CA ILE A 116 3.64 8.80 -3.98
C ILE A 116 3.96 10.25 -4.31
N MET A 117 3.87 11.09 -3.29
CA MET A 117 4.44 12.43 -3.36
C MET A 117 5.92 12.31 -2.99
N LEU A 118 6.79 12.49 -3.96
CA LEU A 118 8.22 12.30 -3.79
C LEU A 118 8.94 13.56 -4.26
N ASP A 119 9.64 14.22 -3.35
CA ASP A 119 10.37 15.49 -3.62
C ASP A 119 9.49 16.53 -4.33
N GLY A 120 8.23 16.64 -3.91
CA GLY A 120 7.28 17.60 -4.46
C GLY A 120 6.59 17.16 -5.76
N GLU A 121 6.88 15.97 -6.27
CA GLU A 121 6.28 15.44 -7.49
C GLU A 121 5.42 14.22 -7.20
N LEU A 122 4.23 14.16 -7.78
CA LEU A 122 3.36 13.00 -7.69
C LEU A 122 3.75 11.98 -8.75
N THR A 123 4.02 10.75 -8.31
CA THR A 123 4.41 9.65 -9.21
C THR A 123 3.59 8.40 -8.89
N GLU A 124 3.45 7.51 -9.87
CA GLU A 124 2.71 6.27 -9.72
C GLU A 124 3.62 5.07 -9.91
N ASN A 125 3.46 4.08 -9.02
CA ASN A 125 4.15 2.80 -9.13
C ASN A 125 3.13 1.70 -9.36
N SER A 126 3.52 0.63 -10.04
CA SER A 126 2.66 -0.53 -10.21
C SER A 126 3.43 -1.83 -10.09
N ALA A 127 2.78 -2.85 -9.54
CA ALA A 127 3.37 -4.17 -9.36
C ALA A 127 2.35 -5.24 -9.72
N GLN A 128 2.79 -6.20 -10.53
CA GLN A 128 2.03 -7.42 -10.79
C GLN A 128 2.52 -8.46 -9.79
N LEU A 129 1.60 -8.96 -8.96
CA LEU A 129 1.92 -9.87 -7.86
C LEU A 129 1.36 -11.26 -8.12
N THR A 130 2.09 -12.26 -7.68
CA THR A 130 1.69 -13.66 -7.73
C THR A 130 1.72 -14.23 -6.32
N ARG A 131 0.71 -15.04 -6.00
CA ARG A 131 0.63 -15.69 -4.69
C ARG A 131 1.69 -16.79 -4.60
N VAL A 132 2.44 -16.78 -3.50
CA VAL A 132 3.42 -17.81 -3.16
C VAL A 132 3.14 -18.35 -1.76
N GLU A 133 3.51 -19.59 -1.51
CA GLU A 133 3.29 -20.20 -0.20
C GLU A 133 4.42 -19.94 0.79
#